data_d979d00073bc29a1d03c26e5a0339588
#
_entry.id   d979d00073bc29a1d03c26e5a0339588
#
_cell.length_a   1.000
_cell.length_b   1.000
_cell.length_c   1.000
_cell.angle_alpha   90.00
_cell.angle_beta   90.00
_cell.angle_gamma   90.00
#
_symmetry.space_group_name_H-M   'P 1'
#
loop_
_entity.id
_entity.type
_entity.pdbx_description
1 polymer ?
#
loop_
_entity_poly.entity_id
_entity_poly.type
_entity_poly.pdbx_seq_one_letter_code
_entity_poly.pdbx_strand_id
1 'polypeptide(L)'
;MDIDTLRNYLHSTKDDWNYITPIDFYNKYYIPKKDYVLIDLRSEQEFKKMHVKGAKNIFWLDILDEKNLKKLSKEKPIFLICYVGHTSSQILTLLKMLGYNVTSIKFGYGLSPIQGVPVAGWVDYGLPIVRSTCTVRST
;
A
#
# COMPACT_ATOMS: atom_id res chain seq x y z
N MET A 1 -11.75 14.33 -17.86
CA MET A 1 -10.44 14.83 -17.38
C MET A 1 -9.61 15.18 -18.59
N ASP A 2 -9.06 16.36 -18.63
CA ASP A 2 -8.34 16.85 -19.80
C ASP A 2 -6.83 16.57 -19.70
N ILE A 3 -6.13 16.77 -20.83
CA ILE A 3 -4.69 16.48 -20.90
C ILE A 3 -3.88 17.42 -20.02
N ASP A 4 -4.32 18.67 -19.85
CA ASP A 4 -3.59 19.60 -18.99
C ASP A 4 -3.59 19.16 -17.55
N THR A 5 -4.71 18.63 -17.06
CA THR A 5 -4.81 18.08 -15.71
C THR A 5 -3.84 16.91 -15.54
N LEU A 6 -3.79 16.01 -16.50
CA LEU A 6 -2.90 14.85 -16.47
C LEU A 6 -1.43 15.29 -16.54
N ARG A 7 -1.12 16.23 -17.42
CA ARG A 7 0.25 16.75 -17.56
C ARG A 7 0.70 17.41 -16.26
N ASN A 8 -0.16 18.22 -15.65
CA ASN A 8 0.16 18.88 -14.39
C ASN A 8 0.42 17.87 -13.29
N TYR A 9 -0.36 16.78 -13.24
CA TYR A 9 -0.10 15.71 -12.29
C TYR A 9 1.30 15.12 -12.50
N LEU A 10 1.65 14.76 -13.74
CA LEU A 10 2.97 14.18 -14.02
C LEU A 10 4.09 15.13 -13.60
N HIS A 11 3.97 16.41 -13.93
CA HIS A 11 5.00 17.38 -13.54
C HIS A 11 5.13 17.53 -12.03
N SER A 12 4.04 17.38 -11.30
CA SER A 12 4.06 17.47 -9.83
C SER A 12 4.84 16.33 -9.19
N THR A 13 5.03 15.22 -9.89
CA THR A 13 5.73 14.04 -9.34
C THR A 13 7.24 14.10 -9.48
N LYS A 14 7.78 15.08 -10.18
CA LYS A 14 9.21 15.09 -10.52
C LYS A 14 10.12 15.19 -9.29
N ASP A 15 9.66 15.84 -8.23
CA ASP A 15 10.42 16.02 -6.99
C ASP A 15 9.92 15.12 -5.87
N ASP A 16 8.88 14.34 -6.13
CA ASP A 16 8.29 13.41 -5.18
C ASP A 16 8.12 12.07 -5.87
N TRP A 17 8.98 11.13 -5.52
CA TRP A 17 9.01 9.82 -6.15
C TRP A 17 7.74 9.00 -5.90
N ASN A 18 6.91 9.41 -4.93
CA ASN A 18 5.70 8.68 -4.56
C ASN A 18 5.96 7.27 -4.00
N TYR A 19 7.21 6.94 -3.75
CA TYR A 19 7.60 5.59 -3.30
C TYR A 19 8.52 5.67 -2.10
N ILE A 20 8.40 4.69 -1.22
CA ILE A 20 9.26 4.53 -0.05
C ILE A 20 9.70 3.07 0.03
N THR A 21 10.95 2.81 0.41
CA THR A 21 11.38 1.43 0.60
C THR A 21 10.75 0.82 1.84
N PRO A 22 10.60 -0.52 1.91
CA PRO A 22 10.10 -1.15 3.14
C PRO A 22 10.91 -0.78 4.37
N ILE A 23 12.23 -0.73 4.25
CA ILE A 23 13.13 -0.39 5.35
C ILE A 23 12.90 1.06 5.81
N ASP A 24 12.79 2.00 4.88
CA ASP A 24 12.56 3.40 5.23
C ASP A 24 11.19 3.60 5.88
N PHE A 25 10.15 2.94 5.36
CA PHE A 25 8.84 3.00 5.99
C PHE A 25 8.92 2.46 7.41
N TYR A 26 9.54 1.30 7.58
CA TYR A 26 9.69 0.66 8.89
C TYR A 26 10.37 1.58 9.89
N ASN A 27 11.50 2.17 9.50
CA ASN A 27 12.29 3.00 10.40
C ASN A 27 11.68 4.37 10.67
N LYS A 28 11.04 4.98 9.67
CA LYS A 28 10.54 6.36 9.79
C LYS A 28 9.12 6.46 10.30
N TYR A 29 8.30 5.43 10.07
CA TYR A 29 6.87 5.48 10.40
C TYR A 29 6.43 4.36 11.33
N TYR A 30 6.80 3.12 11.03
CA TYR A 30 6.32 1.95 11.77
C TYR A 30 6.90 1.90 13.20
N ILE A 31 8.22 1.95 13.34
CA ILE A 31 8.87 1.88 14.66
C ILE A 31 8.48 3.08 15.52
N PRO A 32 8.56 4.34 15.03
CA PRO A 32 8.16 5.49 15.84
C PRO A 32 6.67 5.58 16.09
N LYS A 33 5.85 4.73 15.47
CA LYS A 33 4.38 4.73 15.58
C LYS A 33 3.81 6.10 15.20
N LYS A 34 4.24 6.60 14.04
CA LYS A 34 3.72 7.85 13.50
C LYS A 34 2.24 7.70 13.13
N ASP A 35 1.56 8.83 13.01
CA ASP A 35 0.16 8.83 12.63
C ASP A 35 0.04 8.72 11.11
N TYR A 36 -0.37 7.55 10.64
CA TYR A 36 -0.53 7.25 9.21
C TYR A 36 -1.65 6.23 9.01
N VAL A 37 -2.05 6.06 7.76
CA VAL A 37 -2.97 4.99 7.36
C VAL A 37 -2.19 4.06 6.43
N LEU A 38 -2.17 2.78 6.73
CA LEU A 38 -1.56 1.77 5.87
C LEU A 38 -2.66 0.90 5.28
N ILE A 39 -2.74 0.88 3.95
CA ILE A 39 -3.75 0.10 3.22
C ILE A 39 -3.06 -1.06 2.52
N ASP A 40 -3.53 -2.27 2.81
CA ASP A 40 -3.12 -3.48 2.12
C ASP A 40 -4.13 -3.73 1.00
N LEU A 41 -3.67 -3.66 -0.24
CA LEU A 41 -4.52 -3.72 -1.43
C LEU A 41 -4.76 -5.14 -1.95
N ARG A 42 -4.18 -6.14 -1.29
CA ARG A 42 -4.32 -7.53 -1.71
C ARG A 42 -5.72 -8.06 -1.40
N SER A 43 -6.01 -9.25 -1.89
CA SER A 43 -7.25 -9.93 -1.56
C SER A 43 -7.34 -10.19 -0.05
N GLU A 44 -8.57 -10.34 0.44
CA GLU A 44 -8.81 -10.68 1.83
C GLU A 44 -8.12 -11.99 2.21
N GLN A 45 -8.12 -12.96 1.27
CA GLN A 45 -7.48 -14.24 1.49
C GLN A 45 -5.99 -14.11 1.76
N GLU A 46 -5.29 -13.32 0.96
CA GLU A 46 -3.85 -13.08 1.15
C GLU A 46 -3.57 -12.28 2.40
N PHE A 47 -4.41 -11.30 2.69
CA PHE A 47 -4.30 -10.48 3.90
C PHE A 47 -4.41 -11.35 5.15
N LYS A 48 -5.34 -12.29 5.18
CA LYS A 48 -5.53 -13.19 6.33
C LYS A 48 -4.36 -14.12 6.54
N LYS A 49 -3.68 -14.52 5.49
CA LYS A 49 -2.49 -15.38 5.62
C LYS A 49 -1.39 -14.68 6.39
N MET A 50 -1.12 -13.44 6.06
CA MET A 50 -0.20 -12.60 6.81
C MET A 50 -0.28 -11.16 6.30
N HIS A 51 -0.03 -10.21 7.16
CA HIS A 51 -0.01 -8.80 6.78
C HIS A 51 0.79 -7.98 7.79
N VAL A 52 1.10 -6.75 7.44
CA VAL A 52 1.76 -5.81 8.35
C VAL A 52 0.77 -5.39 9.42
N LYS A 53 1.18 -5.47 10.68
CA LYS A 53 0.32 -5.09 11.79
C LYS A 53 -0.18 -3.65 11.63
N GLY A 54 -1.48 -3.46 11.82
CA GLY A 54 -2.13 -2.15 11.69
C GLY A 54 -2.59 -1.83 10.29
N ALA A 55 -2.26 -2.63 9.29
CA ALA A 55 -2.76 -2.43 7.93
C ALA A 55 -4.26 -2.69 7.87
N LYS A 56 -4.95 -1.88 7.09
CA LYS A 56 -6.37 -2.09 6.76
C LYS A 56 -6.44 -2.72 5.39
N ASN A 57 -7.25 -3.77 5.26
CA ASN A 57 -7.40 -4.45 3.99
C ASN A 57 -8.53 -3.80 3.16
N ILE A 58 -8.17 -3.25 2.02
CA ILE A 58 -9.14 -2.81 1.01
C ILE A 58 -8.65 -3.36 -0.31
N PHE A 59 -9.39 -4.31 -0.87
CA PHE A 59 -9.02 -4.91 -2.15
C PHE A 59 -8.92 -3.81 -3.22
N TRP A 60 -7.86 -3.85 -4.02
CA TRP A 60 -7.53 -2.75 -4.93
C TRP A 60 -8.64 -2.40 -5.92
N LEU A 61 -9.42 -3.39 -6.37
CA LEU A 61 -10.54 -3.14 -7.30
C LEU A 61 -11.68 -2.36 -6.64
N ASP A 62 -11.78 -2.39 -5.32
CA ASP A 62 -12.88 -1.76 -4.57
C ASP A 62 -12.48 -0.43 -3.93
N ILE A 63 -11.24 0.03 -4.16
CA ILE A 63 -10.71 1.20 -3.45
C ILE A 63 -11.53 2.47 -3.68
N LEU A 64 -12.12 2.61 -4.85
CA LEU A 64 -12.89 3.80 -5.19
C LEU A 64 -14.36 3.71 -4.79
N ASP A 65 -14.80 2.60 -4.20
CA ASP A 65 -16.15 2.50 -3.66
C ASP A 65 -16.33 3.54 -2.56
N GLU A 66 -17.50 4.17 -2.52
CA GLU A 66 -17.75 5.25 -1.57
C GLU A 66 -17.48 4.84 -0.13
N LYS A 67 -17.91 3.64 0.25
CA LYS A 67 -17.69 3.13 1.62
C LYS A 67 -16.21 3.03 1.97
N ASN A 68 -15.35 2.78 0.98
CA ASN A 68 -13.91 2.66 1.19
C ASN A 68 -13.23 4.02 1.19
N LEU A 69 -13.66 4.93 0.32
CA LEU A 69 -13.13 6.29 0.31
C LEU A 69 -13.40 7.00 1.64
N LYS A 70 -14.50 6.69 2.30
CA LYS A 70 -14.80 7.25 3.61
C LYS A 70 -13.82 6.82 4.70
N LYS A 71 -13.10 5.73 4.48
CA LYS A 71 -12.08 5.25 5.43
C LYS A 71 -10.74 5.95 5.26
N LEU A 72 -10.57 6.71 4.19
CA LEU A 72 -9.34 7.41 3.88
C LEU A 72 -9.43 8.86 4.36
N SER A 73 -8.32 9.38 4.85
CA SER A 73 -8.24 10.76 5.32
C SER A 73 -7.33 11.56 4.40
N LYS A 74 -7.73 12.78 4.09
CA LYS A 74 -6.85 13.71 3.38
C LYS A 74 -5.89 14.43 4.33
N GLU A 75 -6.09 14.23 5.64
CA GLU A 75 -5.27 14.86 6.69
C GLU A 75 -4.06 14.01 7.09
N LYS A 76 -4.07 12.71 6.80
CA LYS A 76 -3.02 11.79 7.20
C LYS A 76 -2.30 11.23 6.00
N PRO A 77 -0.99 10.97 6.12
CA PRO A 77 -0.29 10.25 5.06
C PRO A 77 -0.83 8.82 4.93
N ILE A 78 -1.07 8.40 3.70
CA ILE A 78 -1.55 7.07 3.37
C ILE A 78 -0.42 6.30 2.70
N PHE A 79 -0.16 5.10 3.19
CA PHE A 79 0.81 4.20 2.57
C PHE A 79 0.07 3.01 2.00
N LEU A 80 0.48 2.59 0.81
CA LEU A 80 -0.12 1.45 0.12
C LEU A 80 0.90 0.33 0.05
N ILE A 81 0.44 -0.89 0.33
CA ILE A 81 1.26 -2.09 0.16
C ILE A 81 0.44 -3.11 -0.61
N CYS A 82 1.08 -3.80 -1.57
CA CYS A 82 0.43 -4.85 -2.34
C CYS A 82 1.39 -6.02 -2.56
N TYR A 83 1.15 -6.82 -3.59
CA TYR A 83 1.96 -8.02 -3.84
C TYR A 83 3.41 -7.69 -4.14
N VAL A 84 3.67 -6.92 -5.21
CA VAL A 84 5.03 -6.60 -5.69
C VAL A 84 5.17 -5.14 -6.14
N GLY A 85 4.21 -4.30 -5.81
CA GLY A 85 4.27 -2.87 -6.10
C GLY A 85 3.53 -2.41 -7.35
N HIS A 86 3.07 -3.33 -8.21
CA HIS A 86 2.39 -2.93 -9.45
C HIS A 86 0.99 -2.39 -9.19
N THR A 87 0.20 -3.13 -8.42
CA THR A 87 -1.17 -2.72 -8.09
C THR A 87 -1.18 -1.42 -7.30
N SER A 88 -0.30 -1.30 -6.30
CA SER A 88 -0.24 -0.09 -5.50
C SER A 88 0.16 1.14 -6.31
N SER A 89 0.98 0.97 -7.36
CA SER A 89 1.34 2.08 -8.23
C SER A 89 0.15 2.61 -9.01
N GLN A 90 -0.73 1.72 -9.47
CA GLN A 90 -1.96 2.14 -10.17
C GLN A 90 -2.88 2.93 -9.23
N ILE A 91 -3.09 2.41 -8.03
CA ILE A 91 -3.98 3.04 -7.05
C ILE A 91 -3.38 4.36 -6.54
N LEU A 92 -2.06 4.40 -6.35
CA LEU A 92 -1.34 5.62 -5.96
C LEU A 92 -1.70 6.78 -6.87
N THR A 93 -1.62 6.57 -8.18
CA THR A 93 -1.91 7.62 -9.16
C THR A 93 -3.32 8.15 -9.00
N LEU A 94 -4.30 7.26 -8.92
CA LEU A 94 -5.71 7.66 -8.79
C LEU A 94 -5.97 8.44 -7.51
N LEU A 95 -5.47 7.95 -6.38
CA LEU A 95 -5.70 8.62 -5.11
C LEU A 95 -4.98 9.97 -5.03
N LYS A 96 -3.78 10.09 -5.59
CA LYS A 96 -3.08 11.37 -5.62
C LYS A 96 -3.85 12.39 -6.47
N MET A 97 -4.41 11.97 -7.59
CA MET A 97 -5.21 12.85 -8.42
C MET A 97 -6.50 13.29 -7.72
N LEU A 98 -6.99 12.49 -6.77
CA LEU A 98 -8.14 12.85 -5.94
C LEU A 98 -7.75 13.73 -4.74
N GLY A 99 -6.47 14.04 -4.56
CA GLY A 99 -6.00 14.95 -3.53
C GLY A 99 -5.55 14.30 -2.22
N TYR A 100 -5.38 12.98 -2.21
CA TYR A 100 -4.84 12.28 -1.03
C TYR A 100 -3.32 12.33 -1.01
N ASN A 101 -2.74 12.35 0.19
CA ASN A 101 -1.29 12.26 0.39
C ASN A 101 -0.92 10.78 0.48
N VAL A 102 -0.47 10.21 -0.63
CA VAL A 102 -0.27 8.76 -0.76
C VAL A 102 1.14 8.44 -1.19
N THR A 103 1.69 7.39 -0.60
CA THR A 103 3.01 6.85 -0.95
C THR A 103 2.89 5.34 -1.05
N SER A 104 3.51 4.74 -2.06
CA SER A 104 3.53 3.29 -2.23
C SER A 104 4.80 2.70 -1.64
N ILE A 105 4.66 1.59 -0.90
CA ILE A 105 5.81 0.85 -0.39
C ILE A 105 6.37 0.03 -1.55
N LYS A 106 7.62 0.30 -1.91
CA LYS A 106 8.29 -0.34 -3.04
C LYS A 106 8.24 -1.85 -2.94
N PHE A 107 7.89 -2.50 -4.06
CA PHE A 107 7.88 -3.95 -4.20
C PHE A 107 6.94 -4.68 -3.21
N GLY A 108 6.10 -3.94 -2.49
CA GLY A 108 5.08 -4.51 -1.63
C GLY A 108 5.63 -5.54 -0.65
N TYR A 109 4.94 -6.69 -0.58
CA TYR A 109 5.41 -7.81 0.25
C TYR A 109 6.54 -8.61 -0.41
N GLY A 110 6.75 -8.43 -1.71
CA GLY A 110 7.69 -9.26 -2.47
C GLY A 110 7.10 -10.60 -2.89
N LEU A 111 5.80 -10.77 -2.75
CA LEU A 111 5.09 -12.03 -3.02
C LEU A 111 3.98 -11.80 -4.04
N SER A 112 3.91 -12.65 -5.05
CA SER A 112 2.83 -12.65 -6.03
C SER A 112 2.17 -14.00 -6.08
N PRO A 113 0.83 -14.08 -6.05
CA PRO A 113 0.13 -15.36 -6.18
C PRO A 113 0.16 -15.90 -7.61
N ILE A 114 0.55 -15.09 -8.58
CA ILE A 114 0.51 -15.49 -9.99
C ILE A 114 1.81 -16.15 -10.42
N GLN A 115 2.94 -15.57 -10.01
CA GLN A 115 4.26 -16.07 -10.38
C GLN A 115 5.31 -15.51 -9.43
N GLY A 116 6.44 -16.17 -9.36
CA GLY A 116 7.59 -15.66 -8.63
C GLY A 116 8.16 -14.43 -9.33
N VAL A 117 8.60 -13.46 -8.55
CA VAL A 117 9.23 -12.25 -9.07
C VAL A 117 10.54 -12.01 -8.31
N PRO A 118 11.59 -11.61 -9.01
CA PRO A 118 12.90 -11.39 -8.39
C PRO A 118 13.00 -9.99 -7.78
N VAL A 119 12.08 -9.65 -6.88
CA VAL A 119 12.10 -8.35 -6.19
C VAL A 119 12.10 -8.58 -4.69
N ALA A 120 12.76 -7.67 -3.98
CA ALA A 120 12.83 -7.71 -2.53
C ALA A 120 11.80 -6.77 -1.93
N GLY A 121 10.77 -7.34 -1.32
CA GLY A 121 9.73 -6.59 -0.63
C GLY A 121 9.80 -6.77 0.88
N TRP A 122 8.72 -6.43 1.57
CA TRP A 122 8.64 -6.44 3.02
C TRP A 122 9.13 -7.74 3.66
N VAL A 123 8.69 -8.87 3.11
CA VAL A 123 9.01 -10.19 3.66
C VAL A 123 10.50 -10.52 3.49
N ASP A 124 11.08 -10.13 2.37
CA ASP A 124 12.48 -10.43 2.07
C ASP A 124 13.46 -9.75 3.02
N TYR A 125 13.05 -8.64 3.62
CA TYR A 125 13.87 -7.93 4.59
C TYR A 125 13.61 -8.41 6.02
N GLY A 126 12.79 -9.44 6.21
CA GLY A 126 12.50 -9.97 7.52
C GLY A 126 11.71 -9.02 8.42
N LEU A 127 10.98 -8.08 7.85
CA LEU A 127 10.22 -7.12 8.63
C LEU A 127 8.96 -7.77 9.22
N PRO A 128 8.46 -7.27 10.37
CA PRO A 128 7.42 -7.98 11.12
C PRO A 128 6.08 -8.06 10.40
N ILE A 129 5.46 -9.22 10.51
CA ILE A 129 4.11 -9.49 10.00
C ILE A 129 3.28 -10.13 11.08
N VAL A 130 1.97 -10.09 10.92
CA VAL A 130 1.01 -10.79 11.76
C VAL A 130 0.18 -11.71 10.89
N ARG A 131 -0.37 -12.77 11.52
CA ARG A 131 -1.22 -13.74 10.84
C ARG A 131 -2.58 -13.74 11.51
N SER A 132 -3.61 -14.07 10.73
CA SER A 132 -4.95 -14.21 11.28
C SER A 132 -5.00 -15.34 12.27
N THR A 133 -5.61 -15.10 13.46
CA THR A 133 -5.72 -16.13 14.49
C THR A 133 -6.58 -17.29 14.03
N CYS A 134 -7.59 -17.05 13.20
CA CYS A 134 -8.43 -18.15 12.71
C CYS A 134 -7.66 -19.10 11.80
N THR A 135 -6.60 -18.64 11.15
CA THR A 135 -5.73 -19.48 10.35
C THR A 135 -4.99 -20.49 11.22
N VAL A 136 -4.54 -20.05 12.38
CA VAL A 136 -3.79 -20.91 13.31
C VAL A 136 -4.68 -22.00 13.85
N ARG A 137 -5.93 -21.70 14.17
CA ARG A 137 -6.83 -22.65 14.78
C ARG A 137 -7.45 -23.66 13.83
N SER A 138 -7.33 -23.43 12.57
CA SER A 138 -7.85 -24.36 11.56
C SER A 138 -6.96 -25.61 11.40
N THR A 139 -5.87 -25.67 12.09
CA THR A 139 -4.96 -26.80 12.04
C THR A 139 -5.35 -27.92 12.99
#